data_cd9f6caa3e167084c935353b9792d27b
#
_entry.id   cd9f6caa3e167084c935353b9792d27b
#
_cell.length_a   1.000
_cell.length_b   1.000
_cell.length_c   1.000
_cell.angle_alpha   90.00
_cell.angle_beta   90.00
_cell.angle_gamma   90.00
#
_symmetry.space_group_name_H-M   'P 1'
#
loop_
_entity.id
_entity.type
_entity.pdbx_description
1 polymer ?
#
loop_
_entity_poly.entity_id
_entity_poly.type
_entity_poly.pdbx_seq_one_letter_code
_entity_poly.pdbx_strand_id
1 'polypeptide(L)'
;MLYVNKPLAILHANCQGEPLVHALLASPEFRRAFAPRVYLNYARQQIPQVDLDACGLFLYQHLGSEWGELASATLLARLPERCPALCIPNMFFRGMWPLWSGAPGFDYRDTLLDHLIDLGLPGKDVLHVYLHTPLAAKYDLAALLDETIALERARQARTPVQYLDFVLEHFRQRPLFHTVNHPSAELIAHAAAGILRELDLAPANPHALAALRTGYEEFFLPIHPQAAQFYGLAYGGENTQYPVYGRTRSFAEYAAAYVACRQAGEHNFIGYLQAAQGSTQ
;
A
#
# COMPACT_ATOMS: atom_id res chain seq x y z
N MET A 1 3.37 28.55 -31.77
CA MET A 1 3.31 28.15 -30.35
C MET A 1 4.59 27.41 -30.02
N LEU A 2 5.50 28.04 -29.26
CA LEU A 2 6.68 27.37 -28.74
C LEU A 2 6.16 26.27 -27.77
N TYR A 3 6.43 25.01 -28.08
CA TYR A 3 6.27 23.90 -27.14
C TYR A 3 7.24 24.15 -25.97
N VAL A 4 6.75 24.77 -24.91
CA VAL A 4 7.50 24.85 -23.65
C VAL A 4 7.61 23.44 -23.13
N ASN A 5 8.78 22.85 -23.29
CA ASN A 5 9.06 21.53 -22.75
C ASN A 5 8.99 21.66 -21.21
N LYS A 6 7.94 21.07 -20.59
CA LYS A 6 7.76 21.14 -19.14
C LYS A 6 8.92 20.45 -18.44
N PRO A 7 9.42 20.98 -17.32
CA PRO A 7 10.38 20.29 -16.48
C PRO A 7 9.89 18.90 -16.10
N LEU A 8 10.79 17.94 -16.07
CA LEU A 8 10.49 16.58 -15.65
C LEU A 8 10.27 16.54 -14.13
N ALA A 9 9.13 16.00 -13.68
CA ALA A 9 8.94 15.63 -12.28
C ALA A 9 9.17 14.13 -12.14
N ILE A 10 10.23 13.71 -11.47
CA ILE A 10 10.51 12.31 -11.21
C ILE A 10 9.85 11.91 -9.90
N LEU A 11 9.06 10.82 -9.92
CA LEU A 11 8.60 10.14 -8.72
C LEU A 11 9.35 8.80 -8.58
N HIS A 12 10.25 8.71 -7.61
CA HIS A 12 10.92 7.47 -7.24
C HIS A 12 10.16 6.83 -6.08
N ALA A 13 9.23 5.92 -6.40
CA ALA A 13 8.25 5.39 -5.46
C ALA A 13 7.94 3.91 -5.72
N ASN A 14 7.26 3.27 -4.78
CA ASN A 14 6.66 1.95 -4.98
C ASN A 14 5.37 2.05 -5.84
N CYS A 15 4.51 1.04 -5.79
CA CYS A 15 3.23 1.02 -6.49
C CYS A 15 2.32 2.23 -6.22
N GLN A 16 2.55 2.98 -5.14
CA GLN A 16 1.79 4.20 -4.81
C GLN A 16 2.14 5.39 -5.73
N GLY A 17 3.25 5.31 -6.48
CA GLY A 17 3.71 6.40 -7.35
C GLY A 17 2.71 6.78 -8.43
N GLU A 18 2.16 5.81 -9.16
CA GLU A 18 1.19 6.06 -10.23
C GLU A 18 -0.10 6.72 -9.73
N PRO A 19 -0.80 6.19 -8.69
CA PRO A 19 -1.96 6.87 -8.14
C PRO A 19 -1.65 8.28 -7.61
N LEU A 20 -0.47 8.50 -7.01
CA LEU A 20 -0.05 9.83 -6.56
C LEU A 20 0.12 10.78 -7.74
N VAL A 21 0.73 10.35 -8.86
CA VAL A 21 0.83 11.16 -10.09
C VAL A 21 -0.56 11.54 -10.57
N HIS A 22 -1.50 10.60 -10.64
CA HIS A 22 -2.85 10.90 -11.08
C HIS A 22 -3.54 11.95 -10.19
N ALA A 23 -3.36 11.83 -8.87
CA ALA A 23 -3.89 12.81 -7.92
C ALA A 23 -3.20 14.19 -8.04
N LEU A 24 -1.87 14.24 -8.24
CA LEU A 24 -1.13 15.49 -8.44
C LEU A 24 -1.54 16.18 -9.75
N LEU A 25 -1.76 15.41 -10.82
CA LEU A 25 -2.20 15.95 -12.12
C LEU A 25 -3.64 16.51 -12.07
N ALA A 26 -4.42 16.20 -11.02
CA ALA A 26 -5.71 16.84 -10.75
C ALA A 26 -5.54 18.31 -10.30
N SER A 27 -4.34 18.73 -9.86
CA SER A 27 -4.00 20.15 -9.69
C SER A 27 -3.69 20.80 -11.07
N PRO A 28 -4.42 21.86 -11.46
CA PRO A 28 -4.13 22.58 -12.70
C PRO A 28 -2.71 23.18 -12.76
N GLU A 29 -2.19 23.61 -11.59
CA GLU A 29 -0.85 24.19 -11.51
C GLU A 29 0.24 23.15 -11.66
N PHE A 30 0.15 22.02 -10.94
CA PHE A 30 1.09 20.91 -11.09
C PHE A 30 1.11 20.42 -12.55
N ARG A 31 -0.08 20.22 -13.14
CA ARG A 31 -0.23 19.77 -14.53
C ARG A 31 0.38 20.76 -15.55
N ARG A 32 0.33 22.08 -15.26
CA ARG A 32 0.98 23.09 -16.12
C ARG A 32 2.50 23.12 -15.91
N ALA A 33 2.97 22.97 -14.68
CA ALA A 33 4.37 23.14 -14.30
C ALA A 33 5.25 21.95 -14.70
N PHE A 34 4.73 20.70 -14.64
CA PHE A 34 5.55 19.52 -14.72
C PHE A 34 5.04 18.47 -15.71
N ALA A 35 5.98 17.64 -16.20
CA ALA A 35 5.74 16.39 -16.89
C ALA A 35 6.18 15.22 -15.96
N PRO A 36 5.25 14.52 -15.26
CA PRO A 36 5.63 13.51 -14.30
C PRO A 36 6.06 12.21 -14.96
N ARG A 37 7.02 11.50 -14.32
CA ARG A 37 7.45 10.15 -14.66
C ARG A 37 7.72 9.36 -13.39
N VAL A 38 7.17 8.14 -13.29
CA VAL A 38 7.38 7.25 -12.16
C VAL A 38 8.51 6.27 -12.45
N TYR A 39 9.37 6.06 -11.47
CA TYR A 39 10.36 5.00 -11.42
C TYR A 39 10.08 4.10 -10.22
N LEU A 40 9.81 2.82 -10.49
CA LEU A 40 9.38 1.86 -9.46
C LEU A 40 10.60 1.37 -8.66
N ASN A 41 10.68 1.79 -7.42
CA ASN A 41 11.80 1.46 -6.54
C ASN A 41 11.87 -0.05 -6.21
N TYR A 42 10.74 -0.68 -5.88
CA TYR A 42 10.71 -2.13 -5.57
C TYR A 42 11.10 -3.02 -6.75
N ALA A 43 10.86 -2.57 -7.99
CA ALA A 43 11.33 -3.24 -9.21
C ALA A 43 12.80 -2.95 -9.51
N ARG A 44 13.51 -2.20 -8.65
CA ARG A 44 14.89 -1.73 -8.83
C ARG A 44 15.12 -1.01 -10.16
N GLN A 45 14.10 -0.30 -10.64
CA GLN A 45 14.17 0.45 -11.89
C GLN A 45 15.19 1.57 -11.77
N GLN A 46 16.21 1.53 -12.64
CA GLN A 46 17.25 2.56 -12.67
C GLN A 46 16.71 3.84 -13.30
N ILE A 47 17.11 4.99 -12.75
CA ILE A 47 16.81 6.30 -13.32
C ILE A 47 17.97 6.67 -14.25
N PRO A 48 17.74 6.84 -15.58
CA PRO A 48 18.78 7.27 -16.51
C PRO A 48 19.36 8.62 -16.11
N GLN A 49 20.68 8.82 -16.28
CA GLN A 49 21.33 10.07 -15.93
C GLN A 49 20.72 11.26 -16.69
N VAL A 50 20.35 11.06 -17.95
CA VAL A 50 19.68 12.10 -18.76
C VAL A 50 18.37 12.60 -18.13
N ASP A 51 17.62 11.72 -17.44
CA ASP A 51 16.39 12.10 -16.74
C ASP A 51 16.70 12.81 -15.42
N LEU A 52 17.75 12.39 -14.70
CA LEU A 52 18.21 13.12 -13.51
C LEU A 52 18.69 14.52 -13.87
N ASP A 53 19.46 14.67 -14.96
CA ASP A 53 19.95 15.96 -15.44
C ASP A 53 18.82 16.91 -15.88
N ALA A 54 17.73 16.34 -16.43
CA ALA A 54 16.52 17.07 -16.84
C ALA A 54 15.50 17.26 -15.71
N CYS A 55 15.78 16.75 -14.50
CA CYS A 55 14.86 16.79 -13.39
C CYS A 55 14.64 18.23 -12.89
N GLY A 56 13.38 18.66 -12.90
CA GLY A 56 12.96 19.95 -12.33
C GLY A 56 12.22 19.82 -11.00
N LEU A 57 11.85 18.58 -10.62
CA LEU A 57 11.26 18.23 -9.32
C LEU A 57 11.49 16.74 -9.03
N PHE A 58 12.06 16.42 -7.87
CA PHE A 58 12.29 15.04 -7.45
C PHE A 58 11.45 14.69 -6.24
N LEU A 59 10.43 13.83 -6.43
CA LEU A 59 9.58 13.28 -5.37
C LEU A 59 10.02 11.85 -5.08
N TYR A 60 10.38 11.53 -3.83
CA TYR A 60 10.94 10.22 -3.53
C TYR A 60 10.44 9.65 -2.22
N GLN A 61 10.15 8.37 -2.20
CA GLN A 61 10.03 7.61 -0.96
C GLN A 61 11.43 7.28 -0.44
N HIS A 62 11.66 7.49 0.86
CA HIS A 62 12.98 7.29 1.44
C HIS A 62 13.44 5.84 1.32
N LEU A 63 14.63 5.63 0.77
CA LEU A 63 15.35 4.36 0.71
C LEU A 63 16.70 4.51 1.39
N GLY A 64 17.04 3.55 2.26
CA GLY A 64 18.31 3.51 2.99
C GLY A 64 19.49 3.11 2.09
N SER A 65 20.68 3.07 2.71
CA SER A 65 21.95 2.76 2.00
C SER A 65 22.00 1.34 1.43
N GLU A 66 21.21 0.42 1.95
CA GLU A 66 21.07 -0.96 1.44
C GLU A 66 20.53 -1.05 0.02
N TRP A 67 19.97 0.06 -0.49
CA TRP A 67 19.50 0.17 -1.87
C TRP A 67 20.60 0.58 -2.87
N GLY A 68 21.83 0.86 -2.40
CA GLY A 68 22.97 1.18 -3.24
C GLY A 68 22.73 2.40 -4.15
N GLU A 69 22.78 2.21 -5.47
CA GLU A 69 22.56 3.27 -6.45
C GLU A 69 21.16 3.90 -6.40
N LEU A 70 20.19 3.19 -5.85
CA LEU A 70 18.81 3.68 -5.66
C LEU A 70 18.58 4.29 -4.28
N ALA A 71 19.56 4.27 -3.40
CA ALA A 71 19.47 4.90 -2.09
C ALA A 71 19.17 6.41 -2.26
N SER A 72 18.29 6.94 -1.41
CA SER A 72 17.87 8.33 -1.53
C SER A 72 19.04 9.29 -1.49
N ALA A 73 20.03 9.08 -0.63
CA ALA A 73 21.23 9.92 -0.55
C ALA A 73 22.04 9.89 -1.87
N THR A 74 22.19 8.71 -2.49
CA THR A 74 22.89 8.55 -3.77
C THR A 74 22.17 9.28 -4.91
N LEU A 75 20.84 9.14 -4.99
CA LEU A 75 20.06 9.81 -6.03
C LEU A 75 20.06 11.33 -5.86
N LEU A 76 19.89 11.81 -4.61
CA LEU A 76 19.92 13.25 -4.31
C LEU A 76 21.25 13.90 -4.69
N ALA A 77 22.38 13.22 -4.48
CA ALA A 77 23.71 13.71 -4.84
C ALA A 77 23.94 13.80 -6.36
N ARG A 78 23.10 13.11 -7.17
CA ARG A 78 23.17 13.12 -8.62
C ARG A 78 22.24 14.14 -9.28
N LEU A 79 21.38 14.79 -8.52
CA LEU A 79 20.46 15.81 -9.04
C LEU A 79 21.19 17.13 -9.27
N PRO A 80 20.74 17.95 -10.25
CA PRO A 80 21.18 19.32 -10.37
C PRO A 80 20.90 20.11 -9.08
N GLU A 81 21.81 20.99 -8.67
CA GLU A 81 21.67 21.83 -7.46
C GLU A 81 20.34 22.61 -7.41
N ARG A 82 19.80 22.98 -8.57
CA ARG A 82 18.53 23.71 -8.71
C ARG A 82 17.28 22.82 -8.64
N CYS A 83 17.44 21.50 -8.59
CA CYS A 83 16.30 20.58 -8.57
C CYS A 83 15.75 20.46 -7.15
N PRO A 84 14.55 21.00 -6.85
CA PRO A 84 13.93 20.77 -5.56
C PRO A 84 13.62 19.30 -5.39
N ALA A 85 13.87 18.78 -4.18
CA ALA A 85 13.60 17.40 -3.82
C ALA A 85 12.70 17.35 -2.59
N LEU A 86 11.66 16.53 -2.63
CA LEU A 86 10.71 16.35 -1.54
C LEU A 86 10.58 14.85 -1.21
N CYS A 87 10.86 14.50 0.03
CA CYS A 87 10.54 13.16 0.52
C CYS A 87 9.01 13.03 0.67
N ILE A 88 8.43 12.04 -0.01
CA ILE A 88 6.99 11.74 0.03
C ILE A 88 6.72 10.49 0.89
N PRO A 89 5.51 10.34 1.46
CA PRO A 89 5.22 9.21 2.33
C PRO A 89 5.23 7.88 1.56
N ASN A 90 5.80 6.86 2.22
CA ASN A 90 5.57 5.47 1.88
C ASN A 90 4.51 4.94 2.84
N MET A 91 3.25 5.04 2.42
CA MET A 91 2.10 4.73 3.29
C MET A 91 1.96 3.24 3.50
N PHE A 92 1.96 2.84 4.76
CA PHE A 92 1.83 1.46 5.17
C PHE A 92 1.00 1.41 6.45
N PHE A 93 0.12 0.41 6.60
CA PHE A 93 -0.64 0.24 7.82
C PHE A 93 -1.15 -1.20 7.95
N ARG A 94 -0.60 -1.96 8.89
CA ARG A 94 -1.03 -3.35 9.17
C ARG A 94 -2.05 -3.47 10.32
N GLY A 95 -2.50 -2.34 10.89
CA GLY A 95 -3.38 -2.33 12.06
C GLY A 95 -4.69 -3.09 11.89
N MET A 96 -5.20 -3.23 10.65
CA MET A 96 -6.38 -4.04 10.36
C MET A 96 -6.06 -5.54 10.19
N TRP A 97 -4.79 -5.90 10.01
CA TRP A 97 -4.30 -7.26 9.75
C TRP A 97 -3.21 -7.63 10.76
N PRO A 98 -3.56 -7.80 12.06
CA PRO A 98 -2.57 -7.97 13.14
C PRO A 98 -1.69 -9.21 12.98
N LEU A 99 -2.17 -10.23 12.27
CA LEU A 99 -1.43 -11.46 12.02
C LEU A 99 -0.64 -11.45 10.72
N TRP A 100 -0.72 -10.35 9.94
CA TRP A 100 0.06 -10.22 8.71
C TRP A 100 1.55 -10.24 9.01
N SER A 101 2.27 -11.01 8.20
CA SER A 101 3.73 -11.10 8.23
C SER A 101 4.31 -10.68 6.87
N GLY A 102 5.38 -9.88 6.91
CA GLY A 102 6.18 -9.54 5.72
C GLY A 102 7.22 -10.59 5.36
N ALA A 103 7.15 -11.82 5.91
CA ALA A 103 8.10 -12.86 5.62
C ALA A 103 8.08 -13.25 4.12
N PRO A 104 9.25 -13.47 3.49
CA PRO A 104 9.35 -13.75 2.06
C PRO A 104 8.75 -15.11 1.66
N GLY A 105 8.56 -15.30 0.36
CA GLY A 105 8.25 -16.60 -0.24
C GLY A 105 6.76 -16.94 -0.35
N PHE A 106 5.86 -16.05 0.10
CA PHE A 106 4.42 -16.19 -0.10
C PHE A 106 3.73 -14.84 0.11
N ASP A 107 2.67 -14.56 -0.65
CA ASP A 107 1.96 -13.29 -0.55
C ASP A 107 1.03 -13.22 0.66
N TYR A 108 0.98 -12.07 1.30
CA TYR A 108 0.05 -11.79 2.42
C TYR A 108 0.06 -12.84 3.52
N ARG A 109 1.25 -13.28 3.94
CA ARG A 109 1.42 -14.31 4.97
C ARG A 109 0.69 -13.94 6.26
N ASP A 110 0.02 -14.94 6.85
CA ASP A 110 -0.62 -14.87 8.15
C ASP A 110 0.12 -15.81 9.12
N THR A 111 0.60 -15.27 10.22
CA THR A 111 1.46 -16.01 11.17
C THR A 111 0.75 -17.18 11.82
N LEU A 112 -0.57 -17.08 12.09
CA LEU A 112 -1.32 -18.17 12.70
C LEU A 112 -1.65 -19.24 11.66
N LEU A 113 -2.09 -18.87 10.45
CA LEU A 113 -2.33 -19.84 9.38
C LEU A 113 -1.05 -20.61 9.03
N ASP A 114 0.07 -19.91 8.85
CA ASP A 114 1.35 -20.55 8.56
C ASP A 114 1.73 -21.56 9.66
N HIS A 115 1.64 -21.13 10.92
CA HIS A 115 1.93 -22.02 12.06
C HIS A 115 1.06 -23.29 12.06
N LEU A 116 -0.25 -23.15 11.83
CA LEU A 116 -1.18 -24.29 11.82
C LEU A 116 -0.92 -25.22 10.62
N ILE A 117 -0.58 -24.69 9.46
CA ILE A 117 -0.22 -25.47 8.27
C ILE A 117 1.08 -26.25 8.53
N ASP A 118 2.08 -25.61 9.12
CA ASP A 118 3.39 -26.20 9.41
C ASP A 118 3.32 -27.36 10.45
N LEU A 119 2.21 -27.44 11.23
CA LEU A 119 1.91 -28.59 12.08
C LEU A 119 1.48 -29.84 11.29
N GLY A 120 1.30 -29.75 9.96
CA GLY A 120 0.92 -30.86 9.09
C GLY A 120 -0.54 -31.31 9.24
N LEU A 121 -1.42 -30.45 9.78
CA LEU A 121 -2.84 -30.76 9.95
C LEU A 121 -3.56 -30.80 8.59
N PRO A 122 -4.61 -31.63 8.43
CA PRO A 122 -5.50 -31.56 7.28
C PRO A 122 -6.12 -30.16 7.14
N GLY A 123 -6.27 -29.67 5.91
CA GLY A 123 -6.72 -28.30 5.64
C GLY A 123 -8.03 -27.91 6.34
N LYS A 124 -9.00 -28.83 6.42
CA LYS A 124 -10.25 -28.62 7.17
C LYS A 124 -10.02 -28.36 8.66
N ASP A 125 -9.04 -29.05 9.25
CA ASP A 125 -8.72 -28.94 10.68
C ASP A 125 -7.94 -27.64 10.93
N VAL A 126 -7.02 -27.25 10.01
CA VAL A 126 -6.36 -25.94 10.02
C VAL A 126 -7.41 -24.82 10.03
N LEU A 127 -8.37 -24.85 9.09
CA LEU A 127 -9.42 -23.86 8.99
C LEU A 127 -10.31 -23.82 10.22
N HIS A 128 -10.71 -25.00 10.73
CA HIS A 128 -11.52 -25.08 11.93
C HIS A 128 -10.81 -24.42 13.12
N VAL A 129 -9.55 -24.78 13.37
CA VAL A 129 -8.77 -24.20 14.48
C VAL A 129 -8.56 -22.71 14.26
N TYR A 130 -8.20 -22.30 13.05
CA TYR A 130 -7.93 -20.89 12.73
C TYR A 130 -9.16 -20.00 12.97
N LEU A 131 -10.30 -20.37 12.40
CA LEU A 131 -11.54 -19.58 12.49
C LEU A 131 -12.14 -19.51 13.91
N HIS A 132 -11.89 -20.56 14.74
CA HIS A 132 -12.43 -20.64 16.09
C HIS A 132 -11.41 -20.27 17.18
N THR A 133 -10.15 -20.00 16.84
CA THR A 133 -9.17 -19.51 17.81
C THR A 133 -9.56 -18.13 18.32
N PRO A 134 -9.74 -17.93 19.64
CA PRO A 134 -10.06 -16.61 20.17
C PRO A 134 -8.81 -15.71 20.11
N LEU A 135 -8.73 -14.85 19.08
CA LEU A 135 -7.53 -14.06 18.80
C LEU A 135 -7.10 -13.18 19.97
N ALA A 136 -8.03 -12.49 20.62
CA ALA A 136 -7.74 -11.62 21.76
C ALA A 136 -7.26 -12.36 23.02
N ALA A 137 -7.51 -13.69 23.12
CA ALA A 137 -6.96 -14.51 24.19
C ALA A 137 -5.56 -15.03 23.87
N LYS A 138 -5.22 -15.15 22.58
CA LYS A 138 -3.92 -15.65 22.09
C LYS A 138 -2.90 -14.55 21.84
N TYR A 139 -3.35 -13.38 21.41
CA TYR A 139 -2.50 -12.25 21.01
C TYR A 139 -2.94 -10.98 21.73
N ASP A 140 -1.98 -10.17 22.14
CA ASP A 140 -2.24 -8.81 22.58
C ASP A 140 -2.49 -7.91 21.34
N LEU A 141 -3.74 -7.88 20.87
CA LEU A 141 -4.12 -7.12 19.68
C LEU A 141 -3.93 -5.61 19.88
N ALA A 142 -4.04 -5.11 21.12
CA ALA A 142 -3.78 -3.70 21.41
C ALA A 142 -2.30 -3.37 21.22
N ALA A 143 -1.40 -4.17 21.79
CA ALA A 143 0.03 -4.00 21.62
C ALA A 143 0.47 -4.12 20.13
N LEU A 144 -0.13 -5.01 19.34
CA LEU A 144 0.14 -5.13 17.90
C LEU A 144 -0.28 -3.88 17.11
N LEU A 145 -1.38 -3.25 17.50
CA LEU A 145 -1.79 -1.97 16.91
C LEU A 145 -0.84 -0.84 17.32
N ASP A 146 -0.48 -0.75 18.59
CA ASP A 146 0.46 0.27 19.12
C ASP A 146 1.83 0.14 18.46
N GLU A 147 2.34 -1.08 18.28
CA GLU A 147 3.57 -1.34 17.53
C GLU A 147 3.46 -0.84 16.08
N THR A 148 2.35 -1.12 15.41
CA THR A 148 2.10 -0.63 14.06
C THR A 148 2.14 0.90 14.01
N ILE A 149 1.46 1.56 14.95
CA ILE A 149 1.43 3.03 15.04
C ILE A 149 2.83 3.59 15.28
N ALA A 150 3.61 2.99 16.19
CA ALA A 150 4.97 3.43 16.49
C ALA A 150 5.89 3.31 15.26
N LEU A 151 5.82 2.19 14.51
CA LEU A 151 6.59 1.98 13.29
C LEU A 151 6.21 3.00 12.20
N GLU A 152 4.92 3.29 12.04
CA GLU A 152 4.47 4.24 11.03
C GLU A 152 4.79 5.69 11.41
N ARG A 153 4.78 6.05 12.69
CA ARG A 153 5.28 7.36 13.15
C ARG A 153 6.77 7.53 12.84
N ALA A 154 7.58 6.52 13.10
CA ALA A 154 9.00 6.55 12.79
C ALA A 154 9.26 6.65 11.26
N ARG A 155 8.44 5.97 10.45
CA ARG A 155 8.52 6.05 8.98
C ARG A 155 8.12 7.44 8.48
N GLN A 156 7.01 7.96 8.96
CA GLN A 156 6.47 9.27 8.59
C GLN A 156 7.38 10.43 9.01
N ALA A 157 8.18 10.30 10.05
CA ALA A 157 9.11 11.34 10.51
C ALA A 157 10.15 11.73 9.44
N ARG A 158 10.31 10.95 8.37
CA ARG A 158 11.22 11.22 7.26
C ARG A 158 10.63 12.10 6.15
N THR A 159 9.35 12.42 6.23
CA THR A 159 8.63 13.22 5.24
C THR A 159 7.86 14.36 5.91
N PRO A 160 7.79 15.56 5.32
CA PRO A 160 6.92 16.62 5.85
C PRO A 160 5.44 16.32 5.63
N VAL A 161 5.10 15.42 4.69
CA VAL A 161 3.72 15.06 4.36
C VAL A 161 3.19 14.01 5.34
N GLN A 162 2.32 14.44 6.22
CA GLN A 162 1.76 13.60 7.29
C GLN A 162 0.50 12.88 6.82
N TYR A 163 0.35 11.59 7.18
CA TYR A 163 -0.84 10.79 6.81
C TYR A 163 -1.39 9.94 7.97
N LEU A 164 -0.55 9.61 8.95
CA LEU A 164 -0.92 8.63 9.98
C LEU A 164 -2.05 9.13 10.87
N ASP A 165 -2.07 10.40 11.25
CA ASP A 165 -3.13 10.94 12.09
C ASP A 165 -4.48 10.89 11.36
N PHE A 166 -4.50 11.17 10.05
CA PHE A 166 -5.68 10.97 9.21
C PHE A 166 -6.12 9.49 9.18
N VAL A 167 -5.17 8.55 9.09
CA VAL A 167 -5.48 7.12 9.16
C VAL A 167 -6.11 6.78 10.52
N LEU A 168 -5.49 7.20 11.63
CA LEU A 168 -5.96 6.89 12.98
C LEU A 168 -7.34 7.46 13.29
N GLU A 169 -7.66 8.63 12.74
CA GLU A 169 -8.98 9.26 12.89
C GLU A 169 -10.08 8.48 12.16
N HIS A 170 -9.76 7.87 11.00
CA HIS A 170 -10.79 7.37 10.10
C HIS A 170 -10.82 5.86 9.88
N PHE A 171 -9.73 5.13 10.15
CA PHE A 171 -9.63 3.71 9.77
C PHE A 171 -10.68 2.81 10.40
N ARG A 172 -11.31 3.23 11.51
CA ARG A 172 -12.40 2.46 12.13
C ARG A 172 -13.72 2.59 11.39
N GLN A 173 -13.96 3.72 10.73
CA GLN A 173 -15.22 4.01 10.04
C GLN A 173 -15.21 3.56 8.59
N ARG A 174 -14.05 3.62 7.91
CA ARG A 174 -13.93 3.31 6.50
C ARG A 174 -12.54 2.76 6.14
N PRO A 175 -12.46 1.87 5.13
CA PRO A 175 -11.19 1.29 4.73
C PRO A 175 -10.32 2.33 4.00
N LEU A 176 -9.22 2.74 4.63
CA LEU A 176 -8.22 3.61 4.02
C LEU A 176 -7.12 2.86 3.30
N PHE A 177 -7.11 1.54 3.42
CA PHE A 177 -6.18 0.64 2.72
C PHE A 177 -6.93 -0.58 2.19
N HIS A 178 -6.54 -1.03 1.00
CA HIS A 178 -7.00 -2.30 0.41
C HIS A 178 -6.15 -3.48 0.90
N THR A 179 -4.85 -3.24 1.10
CA THR A 179 -3.89 -4.15 1.75
C THR A 179 -2.96 -3.31 2.62
N VAL A 180 -2.01 -3.91 3.27
CA VAL A 180 -1.08 -3.24 4.18
C VAL A 180 -0.34 -2.03 3.58
N ASN A 181 -0.17 -1.99 2.26
CA ASN A 181 0.58 -0.95 1.52
C ASN A 181 -0.13 -0.40 0.28
N HIS A 182 -1.41 -0.76 0.08
CA HIS A 182 -2.24 -0.24 -1.00
C HIS A 182 -3.29 0.73 -0.45
N PRO A 183 -2.96 2.02 -0.36
CA PRO A 183 -3.87 3.04 0.17
C PRO A 183 -5.08 3.26 -0.76
N SER A 184 -6.22 3.59 -0.18
CA SER A 184 -7.43 3.99 -0.91
C SER A 184 -7.23 5.29 -1.68
N ALA A 185 -8.12 5.57 -2.64
CA ALA A 185 -8.11 6.83 -3.38
C ALA A 185 -8.21 8.06 -2.45
N GLU A 186 -8.94 7.95 -1.33
CA GLU A 186 -9.05 9.00 -0.33
C GLU A 186 -7.71 9.30 0.34
N LEU A 187 -6.98 8.26 0.74
CA LEU A 187 -5.68 8.44 1.40
C LEU A 187 -4.60 8.91 0.40
N ILE A 188 -4.66 8.46 -0.86
CA ILE A 188 -3.82 9.00 -1.95
C ILE A 188 -4.10 10.49 -2.17
N ALA A 189 -5.38 10.89 -2.20
CA ALA A 189 -5.76 12.29 -2.34
C ALA A 189 -5.28 13.15 -1.16
N HIS A 190 -5.36 12.63 0.07
CA HIS A 190 -4.82 13.29 1.26
C HIS A 190 -3.31 13.50 1.16
N ALA A 191 -2.55 12.47 0.77
CA ALA A 191 -1.10 12.58 0.58
C ALA A 191 -0.75 13.58 -0.55
N ALA A 192 -1.46 13.53 -1.68
CA ALA A 192 -1.26 14.47 -2.78
C ALA A 192 -1.54 15.92 -2.36
N ALA A 193 -2.58 16.18 -1.55
CA ALA A 193 -2.85 17.50 -1.01
C ALA A 193 -1.72 18.00 -0.11
N GLY A 194 -1.12 17.10 0.69
CA GLY A 194 0.08 17.41 1.47
C GLY A 194 1.28 17.77 0.58
N ILE A 195 1.54 16.99 -0.47
CA ILE A 195 2.61 17.26 -1.42
C ILE A 195 2.42 18.61 -2.13
N LEU A 196 1.21 18.89 -2.62
CA LEU A 196 0.91 20.17 -3.28
C LEU A 196 1.14 21.36 -2.35
N ARG A 197 0.77 21.24 -1.09
CA ARG A 197 1.00 22.28 -0.07
C ARG A 197 2.49 22.52 0.18
N GLU A 198 3.30 21.46 0.30
CA GLU A 198 4.76 21.57 0.46
C GLU A 198 5.44 22.19 -0.76
N LEU A 199 4.84 22.08 -1.94
CA LEU A 199 5.31 22.68 -3.17
C LEU A 199 4.75 24.10 -3.44
N ASP A 200 3.93 24.62 -2.54
CA ASP A 200 3.20 25.90 -2.71
C ASP A 200 2.39 25.95 -4.02
N LEU A 201 1.72 24.84 -4.34
CA LEU A 201 0.87 24.69 -5.52
C LEU A 201 -0.60 24.63 -5.14
N ALA A 202 -1.45 25.12 -6.03
CA ALA A 202 -2.90 25.09 -5.86
C ALA A 202 -3.40 23.64 -5.66
N PRO A 203 -4.42 23.45 -4.80
CA PRO A 203 -4.98 22.14 -4.52
C PRO A 203 -5.53 21.45 -5.77
N ALA A 204 -5.61 20.15 -5.71
CA ALA A 204 -6.23 19.33 -6.76
C ALA A 204 -7.73 19.62 -6.86
N ASN A 205 -8.28 19.52 -8.07
CA ASN A 205 -9.71 19.68 -8.32
C ASN A 205 -10.50 18.53 -7.65
N PRO A 206 -11.47 18.81 -6.76
CA PRO A 206 -12.23 17.80 -6.04
C PRO A 206 -13.00 16.84 -6.95
N HIS A 207 -13.56 17.33 -8.07
CA HIS A 207 -14.26 16.48 -9.04
C HIS A 207 -13.31 15.50 -9.74
N ALA A 208 -12.08 15.92 -10.05
CA ALA A 208 -11.07 15.03 -10.62
C ALA A 208 -10.61 13.99 -9.60
N LEU A 209 -10.46 14.37 -8.32
CA LEU A 209 -10.13 13.44 -7.24
C LEU A 209 -11.25 12.42 -6.97
N ALA A 210 -12.52 12.81 -7.09
CA ALA A 210 -13.65 11.90 -6.94
C ALA A 210 -13.66 10.77 -7.99
N ALA A 211 -13.04 11.00 -9.15
CA ALA A 211 -12.87 10.00 -10.20
C ALA A 211 -11.55 9.20 -10.08
N LEU A 212 -10.72 9.49 -9.07
CA LEU A 212 -9.44 8.82 -8.88
C LEU A 212 -9.62 7.31 -8.70
N ARG A 213 -8.84 6.55 -9.45
CA ARG A 213 -8.69 5.09 -9.27
C ARG A 213 -7.24 4.81 -8.94
N THR A 214 -7.02 3.94 -7.96
CA THR A 214 -5.66 3.57 -7.52
C THR A 214 -5.11 2.37 -8.27
N GLY A 215 -6.00 1.59 -8.92
CA GLY A 215 -5.65 0.31 -9.52
C GLY A 215 -5.64 -0.86 -8.53
N TYR A 216 -5.99 -0.61 -7.25
CA TYR A 216 -5.99 -1.64 -6.19
C TYR A 216 -7.37 -2.20 -5.89
N GLU A 217 -8.42 -1.67 -6.53
CA GLU A 217 -9.82 -1.94 -6.22
C GLU A 217 -10.23 -3.39 -6.50
N GLU A 218 -9.46 -4.12 -7.32
CA GLU A 218 -9.73 -5.52 -7.65
C GLU A 218 -9.37 -6.50 -6.52
N PHE A 219 -8.58 -6.05 -5.52
CA PHE A 219 -8.18 -6.88 -4.38
C PHE A 219 -8.23 -6.10 -3.08
N PHE A 220 -9.08 -6.58 -2.17
CA PHE A 220 -9.07 -6.16 -0.78
C PHE A 220 -8.64 -7.35 0.08
N LEU A 221 -7.56 -7.21 0.83
CA LEU A 221 -7.09 -8.23 1.77
C LEU A 221 -8.16 -8.43 2.87
N PRO A 222 -8.83 -9.60 2.94
CA PRO A 222 -9.89 -9.82 3.90
C PRO A 222 -9.42 -9.65 5.35
N ILE A 223 -10.25 -9.00 6.16
CA ILE A 223 -9.95 -8.72 7.56
C ILE A 223 -10.55 -9.84 8.41
N HIS A 224 -9.76 -10.36 9.37
CA HIS A 224 -10.26 -11.36 10.30
C HIS A 224 -11.42 -10.78 11.13
N PRO A 225 -12.61 -11.43 11.17
CA PRO A 225 -13.80 -10.87 11.85
C PRO A 225 -13.57 -10.52 13.32
N GLN A 226 -12.80 -11.34 14.05
CA GLN A 226 -12.47 -11.05 15.44
C GLN A 226 -11.54 -9.84 15.59
N ALA A 227 -10.63 -9.60 14.63
CA ALA A 227 -9.81 -8.40 14.62
C ALA A 227 -10.66 -7.15 14.30
N ALA A 228 -11.57 -7.25 13.33
CA ALA A 228 -12.52 -6.19 13.03
C ALA A 228 -13.39 -5.82 14.26
N GLN A 229 -13.90 -6.81 14.95
CA GLN A 229 -14.68 -6.64 16.17
C GLN A 229 -13.85 -5.98 17.29
N PHE A 230 -12.64 -6.50 17.54
CA PHE A 230 -11.74 -5.97 18.58
C PHE A 230 -11.38 -4.51 18.37
N TYR A 231 -11.04 -4.13 17.12
CA TYR A 231 -10.68 -2.75 16.80
C TYR A 231 -11.90 -1.84 16.58
N GLY A 232 -13.11 -2.37 16.61
CA GLY A 232 -14.34 -1.60 16.40
C GLY A 232 -14.47 -1.07 14.97
N LEU A 233 -14.08 -1.87 13.97
CA LEU A 233 -14.22 -1.49 12.57
C LEU A 233 -15.70 -1.55 12.15
N ALA A 234 -16.19 -0.50 11.49
CA ALA A 234 -17.54 -0.45 10.91
C ALA A 234 -17.69 -1.38 9.68
N TYR A 235 -16.63 -2.03 9.26
CA TYR A 235 -16.52 -2.93 8.13
C TYR A 235 -15.64 -4.14 8.52
N GLY A 236 -15.68 -5.24 7.77
CA GLY A 236 -14.85 -6.41 8.03
C GLY A 236 -15.47 -7.43 8.99
N GLY A 237 -16.78 -7.40 9.17
CA GLY A 237 -17.52 -8.41 9.97
C GLY A 237 -17.61 -9.77 9.26
N GLU A 238 -18.20 -10.75 9.96
CA GLU A 238 -18.29 -12.16 9.53
C GLU A 238 -18.90 -12.36 8.14
N ASN A 239 -19.90 -11.55 7.80
CA ASN A 239 -20.62 -11.62 6.50
C ASN A 239 -20.05 -10.68 5.44
N THR A 240 -18.94 -9.99 5.71
CA THR A 240 -18.33 -9.07 4.74
C THR A 240 -17.81 -9.84 3.53
N GLN A 241 -18.16 -9.33 2.36
CA GLN A 241 -17.67 -9.83 1.08
C GLN A 241 -16.60 -8.88 0.54
N TYR A 242 -15.44 -9.42 0.21
CA TYR A 242 -14.29 -8.66 -0.26
C TYR A 242 -14.06 -8.89 -1.75
N PRO A 243 -13.71 -7.87 -2.54
CA PRO A 243 -13.25 -8.07 -3.91
C PRO A 243 -11.91 -8.82 -3.90
N VAL A 244 -11.83 -9.93 -4.62
CA VAL A 244 -10.65 -10.77 -4.75
C VAL A 244 -10.53 -11.17 -6.22
N TYR A 245 -9.87 -10.32 -7.02
CA TYR A 245 -9.60 -10.53 -8.44
C TYR A 245 -10.83 -11.02 -9.24
N GLY A 246 -11.82 -10.14 -9.41
CA GLY A 246 -13.03 -10.42 -10.19
C GLY A 246 -14.09 -11.29 -9.50
N ARG A 247 -13.84 -11.74 -8.27
CA ARG A 247 -14.80 -12.45 -7.41
C ARG A 247 -15.00 -11.71 -6.10
N THR A 248 -16.08 -12.04 -5.41
CA THR A 248 -16.23 -11.70 -3.99
C THR A 248 -15.96 -12.94 -3.14
N ARG A 249 -15.29 -12.76 -2.01
CA ARG A 249 -15.02 -13.83 -1.03
C ARG A 249 -15.27 -13.32 0.38
N SER A 250 -15.84 -14.17 1.20
CA SER A 250 -15.81 -14.00 2.65
C SER A 250 -14.38 -14.20 3.17
N PHE A 251 -14.13 -13.78 4.41
CA PHE A 251 -12.87 -14.09 5.09
C PHE A 251 -12.57 -15.60 5.14
N ALA A 252 -13.57 -16.42 5.46
CA ALA A 252 -13.41 -17.88 5.53
C ALA A 252 -13.04 -18.50 4.17
N GLU A 253 -13.66 -18.05 3.08
CA GLU A 253 -13.33 -18.52 1.73
C GLU A 253 -11.92 -18.10 1.31
N TYR A 254 -11.49 -16.91 1.69
CA TYR A 254 -10.11 -16.46 1.47
C TYR A 254 -9.12 -17.31 2.27
N ALA A 255 -9.37 -17.55 3.57
CA ALA A 255 -8.52 -18.40 4.39
C ALA A 255 -8.46 -19.86 3.86
N ALA A 256 -9.58 -20.39 3.36
CA ALA A 256 -9.62 -21.69 2.70
C ALA A 256 -8.73 -21.74 1.45
N ALA A 257 -8.78 -20.70 0.62
CA ALA A 257 -7.91 -20.59 -0.56
C ALA A 257 -6.42 -20.48 -0.17
N TYR A 258 -6.11 -19.74 0.91
CA TYR A 258 -4.75 -19.64 1.46
C TYR A 258 -4.22 -21.03 1.86
N VAL A 259 -4.98 -21.77 2.67
CA VAL A 259 -4.60 -23.10 3.14
C VAL A 259 -4.41 -24.07 1.96
N ALA A 260 -5.35 -24.06 1.00
CA ALA A 260 -5.28 -24.92 -0.18
C ALA A 260 -4.04 -24.63 -1.03
N CYS A 261 -3.73 -23.36 -1.28
CA CYS A 261 -2.55 -22.93 -2.02
C CYS A 261 -1.26 -23.39 -1.33
N ARG A 262 -1.14 -23.15 -0.04
CA ARG A 262 0.02 -23.55 0.77
C ARG A 262 0.21 -25.08 0.81
N GLN A 263 -0.86 -25.84 1.01
CA GLN A 263 -0.80 -27.30 1.03
C GLN A 263 -0.54 -27.94 -0.33
N ALA A 264 -0.88 -27.23 -1.42
CA ALA A 264 -0.47 -27.63 -2.77
C ALA A 264 1.02 -27.35 -3.09
N GLY A 265 1.75 -26.70 -2.17
CA GLY A 265 3.15 -26.32 -2.39
C GLY A 265 3.31 -25.10 -3.31
N GLU A 266 2.23 -24.38 -3.59
CA GLU A 266 2.25 -23.17 -4.41
C GLU A 266 2.79 -21.99 -3.60
N HIS A 267 3.62 -21.18 -4.24
CA HIS A 267 4.27 -20.02 -3.61
C HIS A 267 3.71 -18.67 -4.06
N ASN A 268 3.06 -18.62 -5.23
CA ASN A 268 2.42 -17.43 -5.78
C ASN A 268 0.92 -17.42 -5.45
N PHE A 269 0.58 -16.91 -4.28
CA PHE A 269 -0.81 -16.90 -3.83
C PHE A 269 -1.68 -15.92 -4.64
N ILE A 270 -1.14 -14.79 -5.05
CA ILE A 270 -1.86 -13.85 -5.94
C ILE A 270 -2.22 -14.56 -7.25
N GLY A 271 -1.26 -15.21 -7.89
CA GLY A 271 -1.50 -16.00 -9.11
C GLY A 271 -2.50 -17.12 -8.90
N TYR A 272 -2.46 -17.81 -7.74
CA TYR A 272 -3.45 -18.83 -7.38
C TYR A 272 -4.87 -18.26 -7.28
N LEU A 273 -5.03 -17.09 -6.63
CA LEU A 273 -6.32 -16.41 -6.53
C LEU A 273 -6.86 -15.96 -7.89
N GLN A 274 -5.98 -15.47 -8.76
CA GLN A 274 -6.32 -15.05 -10.14
C GLN A 274 -6.66 -16.24 -11.03
N ALA A 275 -5.90 -17.35 -10.97
CA ALA A 275 -6.15 -18.56 -11.78
C ALA A 275 -7.51 -19.22 -11.45
N ALA A 276 -7.96 -19.12 -10.19
CA ALA A 276 -9.27 -19.60 -9.78
C ALA A 276 -10.43 -18.89 -10.52
N GLN A 277 -10.18 -17.82 -11.29
CA GLN A 277 -11.18 -17.16 -12.15
C GLN A 277 -11.58 -18.03 -13.36
N GLY A 278 -10.65 -18.86 -13.88
CA GLY A 278 -10.86 -19.62 -15.14
C GLY A 278 -11.62 -20.94 -15.01
N SER A 279 -11.94 -21.40 -13.79
CA SER A 279 -12.50 -22.74 -13.55
C SER A 279 -14.03 -22.81 -13.46
N THR A 280 -14.74 -21.78 -13.91
CA THR A 280 -16.21 -21.77 -13.92
C THR A 280 -16.70 -21.36 -15.33
N GLN A 281 -16.58 -22.28 -16.29
CA GLN A 281 -17.38 -22.31 -17.52
C GLN A 281 -18.12 -23.63 -17.59
#